data_8592cc2adec940093c1e18e88802a50a
#
_entry.id   8592cc2adec940093c1e18e88802a50a
#
_cell.length_a   1.000
_cell.length_b   1.000
_cell.length_c   1.000
_cell.angle_alpha   90.00
_cell.angle_beta   90.00
_cell.angle_gamma   90.00
#
_symmetry.space_group_name_H-M   'P 1'
#
loop_
_entity.id
_entity.type
_entity.pdbx_description
1 polymer ?
#
loop_
_entity_poly.entity_id
_entity_poly.type
_entity_poly.pdbx_seq_one_letter_code
_entity_poly.pdbx_strand_id
1 'polypeptide(L)'
;MRKAISDACPNGVDIYFDNVGGEISDGAIMNINKFARIIICGVISQYNETRIQTGPRLQSILLVNSALMKGFIVSDFAVKFPEAIQQLTKWYKEGKLINKETIVEGFENIPEAFFGLFEGTNTGKMIVKI
;
A
#
# COMPACT_ATOMS: atom_id res chain seq x y z
N MET A 1 -4.82 -11.06 11.59
CA MET A 1 -5.02 -9.86 10.71
C MET A 1 -6.49 -9.45 10.58
N ARG A 2 -7.43 -10.32 10.12
CA ARG A 2 -8.86 -9.99 9.90
C ARG A 2 -9.54 -9.28 11.08
N LYS A 3 -9.37 -9.78 12.32
CA LYS A 3 -9.96 -9.18 13.51
C LYS A 3 -9.44 -7.76 13.76
N ALA A 4 -8.14 -7.53 13.62
CA ALA A 4 -7.55 -6.21 13.82
C ALA A 4 -8.11 -5.17 12.83
N ILE A 5 -8.33 -5.57 11.56
CA ILE A 5 -8.95 -4.70 10.55
C ILE A 5 -10.42 -4.45 10.88
N SER A 6 -11.17 -5.48 11.30
CA SER A 6 -12.56 -5.32 11.71
C SER A 6 -12.70 -4.38 12.92
N ASP A 7 -11.79 -4.49 13.89
CA ASP A 7 -11.77 -3.62 15.07
C ASP A 7 -11.43 -2.16 14.69
N ALA A 8 -10.52 -1.97 13.74
CA ALA A 8 -10.13 -0.63 13.23
C ALA A 8 -11.18 -0.02 12.28
N CYS A 9 -11.95 -0.85 11.60
CA CYS A 9 -12.98 -0.45 10.63
C CYS A 9 -14.35 -1.02 11.04
N PRO A 10 -14.95 -0.55 12.14
CA PRO A 10 -16.20 -1.12 12.68
C PRO A 10 -17.39 -1.01 11.71
N ASN A 11 -17.33 -0.07 10.78
CA ASN A 11 -18.35 0.13 9.73
C ASN A 11 -18.01 -0.59 8.43
N GLY A 12 -16.96 -1.44 8.41
CA GLY A 12 -16.47 -2.11 7.20
C GLY A 12 -15.58 -1.22 6.33
N VAL A 13 -15.17 -1.74 5.17
CA VAL A 13 -14.23 -1.10 4.26
C VAL A 13 -14.92 -0.79 2.93
N ASP A 14 -15.05 0.48 2.57
CA ASP A 14 -15.62 0.93 1.30
C ASP A 14 -14.55 1.06 0.21
N ILE A 15 -13.35 1.52 0.58
CA ILE A 15 -12.22 1.69 -0.34
C ILE A 15 -10.97 1.10 0.32
N TYR A 16 -10.32 0.19 -0.39
CA TYR A 16 -9.03 -0.37 0.01
C TYR A 16 -8.00 -0.14 -1.10
N PHE A 17 -6.94 0.59 -0.76
CA PHE A 17 -5.79 0.81 -1.63
C PHE A 17 -4.65 -0.10 -1.17
N ASP A 18 -4.30 -1.07 -2.00
CA ASP A 18 -3.38 -2.15 -1.65
C ASP A 18 -2.00 -1.97 -2.29
N ASN A 19 -0.98 -1.85 -1.46
CA ASN A 19 0.43 -1.92 -1.83
C ASN A 19 1.11 -3.19 -1.31
N VAL A 20 0.44 -3.97 -0.48
CA VAL A 20 1.06 -5.01 0.34
C VAL A 20 0.71 -6.41 -0.14
N GLY A 21 -0.56 -6.70 -0.40
CA GLY A 21 -1.02 -8.06 -0.71
C GLY A 21 -1.04 -8.98 0.52
N GLY A 22 -1.11 -10.29 0.27
CA GLY A 22 -1.02 -11.34 1.29
C GLY A 22 -2.10 -11.25 2.38
N GLU A 23 -1.77 -11.64 3.60
CA GLU A 23 -2.73 -11.70 4.72
C GLU A 23 -3.39 -10.36 5.08
N ILE A 24 -2.71 -9.24 4.80
CA ILE A 24 -3.28 -7.90 5.04
C ILE A 24 -4.41 -7.66 4.05
N SER A 25 -4.16 -7.93 2.78
CA SER A 25 -5.16 -7.84 1.72
C SER A 25 -6.35 -8.78 1.98
N ASP A 26 -6.07 -10.03 2.32
CA ASP A 26 -7.09 -11.01 2.69
C ASP A 26 -7.97 -10.50 3.83
N GLY A 27 -7.34 -9.95 4.87
CA GLY A 27 -8.04 -9.39 6.02
C GLY A 27 -8.92 -8.19 5.64
N ALA A 28 -8.43 -7.29 4.78
CA ALA A 28 -9.19 -6.13 4.31
C ALA A 28 -10.40 -6.58 3.46
N ILE A 29 -10.16 -7.47 2.49
CA ILE A 29 -11.20 -7.95 1.56
C ILE A 29 -12.31 -8.72 2.29
N MET A 30 -11.99 -9.41 3.38
CA MET A 30 -12.99 -10.10 4.21
C MET A 30 -13.87 -9.16 5.04
N ASN A 31 -13.56 -7.86 5.07
CA ASN A 31 -14.30 -6.83 5.81
C ASN A 31 -14.91 -5.75 4.89
N ILE A 32 -14.97 -5.99 3.58
CA ILE A 32 -15.50 -5.00 2.63
C ILE A 32 -17.02 -4.87 2.72
N ASN A 33 -17.48 -3.66 2.46
CA ASN A 33 -18.89 -3.31 2.32
C ASN A 33 -19.41 -3.64 0.92
N LYS A 34 -20.72 -3.55 0.76
CA LYS A 34 -21.36 -3.60 -0.55
C LYS A 34 -20.90 -2.42 -1.41
N PHE A 35 -20.59 -2.70 -2.67
CA PHE A 35 -20.05 -1.75 -3.66
C PHE A 35 -18.63 -1.23 -3.34
N ALA A 36 -17.90 -1.91 -2.47
CA ALA A 36 -16.51 -1.56 -2.17
C ALA A 36 -15.64 -1.57 -3.42
N ARG A 37 -14.57 -0.77 -3.36
CA ARG A 37 -13.56 -0.65 -4.42
C ARG A 37 -12.20 -1.03 -3.87
N ILE A 38 -11.59 -2.03 -4.48
CA ILE A 38 -10.27 -2.53 -4.11
C ILE A 38 -9.31 -2.17 -5.24
N ILE A 39 -8.31 -1.36 -4.94
CA ILE A 39 -7.32 -0.85 -5.88
C ILE A 39 -5.98 -1.52 -5.58
N ILE A 40 -5.49 -2.35 -6.48
CA ILE A 40 -4.23 -3.06 -6.33
C ILE A 40 -3.13 -2.25 -7.02
N CYS A 41 -2.26 -1.63 -6.23
CA CYS A 41 -1.09 -0.86 -6.68
C CYS A 41 0.20 -1.67 -6.58
N GLY A 42 0.28 -2.60 -5.61
CA GLY A 42 1.45 -3.43 -5.38
C GLY A 42 1.16 -4.63 -4.48
N VAL A 43 2.11 -5.53 -4.41
CA VAL A 43 2.04 -6.76 -3.61
C VAL A 43 3.40 -7.05 -2.94
N ILE A 44 3.93 -6.05 -2.23
CA ILE A 44 5.32 -6.11 -1.71
C ILE A 44 5.58 -7.33 -0.82
N SER A 45 4.55 -7.83 -0.12
CA SER A 45 4.66 -9.05 0.70
C SER A 45 5.00 -10.30 -0.11
N GLN A 46 4.84 -10.26 -1.44
CA GLN A 46 5.03 -11.40 -2.33
C GLN A 46 6.30 -11.31 -3.18
N TYR A 47 7.01 -10.17 -3.19
CA TYR A 47 8.14 -9.94 -4.10
C TYR A 47 9.32 -10.88 -3.85
N ASN A 48 9.52 -11.31 -2.61
CA ASN A 48 10.61 -12.22 -2.23
C ASN A 48 10.13 -13.66 -1.99
N GLU A 49 8.87 -13.96 -2.29
CA GLU A 49 8.32 -15.28 -2.10
C GLU A 49 8.75 -16.25 -3.21
N THR A 50 9.24 -17.40 -2.81
CA THR A 50 9.64 -18.47 -3.74
C THR A 50 8.53 -19.48 -4.00
N ARG A 51 7.41 -19.37 -3.28
CA ARG A 51 6.26 -20.29 -3.38
C ARG A 51 5.01 -19.51 -3.75
N ILE A 52 4.11 -20.16 -4.48
CA ILE A 52 2.78 -19.59 -4.75
C ILE A 52 2.04 -19.49 -3.42
N GLN A 53 1.69 -18.27 -3.03
CA GLN A 53 0.88 -18.02 -1.86
C GLN A 53 -0.57 -18.45 -2.11
N THR A 54 -1.20 -18.98 -1.07
CA THR A 54 -2.62 -19.37 -1.09
C THR A 54 -3.41 -18.41 -0.23
N GLY A 55 -4.63 -18.11 -0.66
CA GLY A 55 -5.53 -17.20 0.05
C GLY A 55 -7.00 -17.53 -0.22
N PRO A 56 -7.92 -16.72 0.29
CA PRO A 56 -9.35 -16.92 0.08
C PRO A 56 -9.69 -16.78 -1.42
N ARG A 57 -10.73 -17.48 -1.84
CA ARG A 57 -11.28 -17.32 -3.18
C ARG A 57 -12.13 -16.05 -3.24
N LEU A 58 -11.58 -15.03 -3.91
CA LEU A 58 -12.15 -13.67 -3.89
C LEU A 58 -13.45 -13.54 -4.68
N GLN A 59 -13.68 -14.42 -5.66
CA GLN A 59 -14.84 -14.32 -6.55
C GLN A 59 -16.18 -14.29 -5.80
N SER A 60 -16.35 -15.13 -4.79
CA SER A 60 -17.58 -15.17 -4.00
C SER A 60 -17.76 -13.90 -3.16
N ILE A 61 -16.67 -13.38 -2.60
CA ILE A 61 -16.70 -12.15 -1.78
C ILE A 61 -17.08 -10.95 -2.64
N LEU A 62 -16.44 -10.81 -3.82
CA LEU A 62 -16.73 -9.74 -4.77
C LEU A 62 -18.17 -9.82 -5.29
N LEU A 63 -18.65 -11.04 -5.58
CA LEU A 63 -20.00 -11.26 -6.08
C LEU A 63 -21.06 -10.81 -5.07
N VAL A 64 -21.01 -11.32 -3.83
CA VAL A 64 -22.05 -11.03 -2.82
C VAL A 64 -22.04 -9.57 -2.37
N ASN A 65 -20.88 -8.91 -2.45
CA ASN A 65 -20.74 -7.50 -2.11
C ASN A 65 -20.91 -6.57 -3.33
N SER A 66 -21.10 -7.09 -4.55
CA SER A 66 -21.11 -6.28 -5.79
C SER A 66 -19.88 -5.36 -5.86
N ALA A 67 -18.74 -5.84 -5.38
CA ALA A 67 -17.52 -5.06 -5.24
C ALA A 67 -16.67 -5.10 -6.51
N LEU A 68 -15.85 -4.07 -6.71
CA LEU A 68 -14.90 -3.97 -7.82
C LEU A 68 -13.47 -4.13 -7.29
N MET A 69 -12.69 -4.98 -7.97
CA MET A 69 -11.24 -5.06 -7.78
C MET A 69 -10.54 -4.72 -9.08
N LYS A 70 -9.55 -3.81 -9.03
CA LYS A 70 -8.80 -3.37 -10.21
C LYS A 70 -7.33 -3.15 -9.87
N GLY A 71 -6.45 -3.79 -10.65
CA GLY A 71 -5.02 -3.49 -10.65
C GLY A 71 -4.67 -2.33 -11.59
N PHE A 72 -3.57 -1.65 -11.29
CA PHE A 72 -2.95 -0.67 -12.17
C PHE A 72 -1.44 -0.58 -11.86
N ILE A 73 -0.69 -0.07 -12.83
CA ILE A 73 0.71 0.32 -12.65
C ILE A 73 0.77 1.84 -12.82
N VAL A 74 1.54 2.52 -11.96
CA VAL A 74 1.61 3.99 -11.97
C VAL A 74 2.03 4.55 -13.32
N SER A 75 2.87 3.85 -14.09
CA SER A 75 3.29 4.23 -15.45
C SER A 75 2.15 4.32 -16.46
N ASP A 76 1.01 3.63 -16.23
CA ASP A 76 -0.18 3.73 -17.08
C ASP A 76 -0.76 5.15 -17.09
N PHE A 77 -0.38 5.94 -16.08
CA PHE A 77 -0.81 7.33 -15.89
C PHE A 77 0.29 8.35 -16.16
N ALA A 78 1.37 7.98 -16.84
CA ALA A 78 2.55 8.86 -17.08
C ALA A 78 2.17 10.22 -17.70
N VAL A 79 1.17 10.26 -18.56
CA VAL A 79 0.65 11.50 -19.17
C VAL A 79 0.15 12.50 -18.12
N LYS A 80 -0.29 12.02 -16.95
CA LYS A 80 -0.79 12.85 -15.85
C LYS A 80 0.27 13.24 -14.83
N PHE A 81 1.51 12.78 -14.97
CA PHE A 81 2.57 13.08 -14.00
C PHE A 81 2.84 14.57 -13.83
N PRO A 82 2.91 15.41 -14.89
CA PRO A 82 3.12 16.84 -14.71
C PRO A 82 2.04 17.50 -13.84
N GLU A 83 0.76 17.17 -14.09
CA GLU A 83 -0.37 17.66 -13.30
C GLU A 83 -0.29 17.19 -11.85
N ALA A 84 -0.02 15.91 -11.64
CA ALA A 84 0.11 15.31 -10.30
C ALA A 84 1.26 15.96 -9.51
N ILE A 85 2.43 16.15 -10.13
CA ILE A 85 3.60 16.78 -9.50
C ILE A 85 3.25 18.22 -9.10
N GLN A 86 2.60 18.98 -9.99
CA GLN A 86 2.18 20.34 -9.69
C GLN A 86 1.24 20.39 -8.48
N GLN A 87 0.25 19.50 -8.44
CA GLN A 87 -0.72 19.43 -7.34
C GLN A 87 -0.07 19.01 -6.02
N LEU A 88 0.80 17.98 -6.04
CA LEU A 88 1.55 17.53 -4.86
C LEU A 88 2.48 18.62 -4.32
N THR A 89 3.18 19.33 -5.22
CA THR A 89 4.03 20.47 -4.86
C THR A 89 3.24 21.59 -4.18
N LYS A 90 2.04 21.88 -4.71
CA LYS A 90 1.13 22.86 -4.11
C LYS A 90 0.73 22.43 -2.71
N TRP A 91 0.27 21.19 -2.52
CA TRP A 91 -0.14 20.68 -1.21
C TRP A 91 1.02 20.64 -0.21
N TYR A 92 2.23 20.31 -0.67
CA TYR A 92 3.42 20.36 0.17
C TYR A 92 3.71 21.78 0.67
N LYS A 93 3.69 22.78 -0.22
CA LYS A 93 3.88 24.19 0.14
C LYS A 93 2.80 24.74 1.06
N GLU A 94 1.59 24.24 0.94
CA GLU A 94 0.45 24.60 1.80
C GLU A 94 0.46 23.85 3.16
N GLY A 95 1.46 22.99 3.42
CA GLY A 95 1.53 22.20 4.64
C GLY A 95 0.48 21.10 4.75
N LYS A 96 -0.21 20.76 3.66
CA LYS A 96 -1.23 19.71 3.61
C LYS A 96 -0.63 18.31 3.47
N LEU A 97 0.63 18.19 3.02
CA LEU A 97 1.38 16.97 2.97
C LEU A 97 2.49 17.02 4.01
N ILE A 98 2.49 16.02 4.88
CA ILE A 98 3.55 15.81 5.86
C ILE A 98 4.48 14.76 5.29
N ASN A 99 5.72 15.15 5.00
CA ASN A 99 6.78 14.23 4.61
C ASN A 99 7.51 13.77 5.88
N LYS A 100 7.59 12.46 6.06
CA LYS A 100 8.42 11.85 7.12
C LYS A 100 9.56 11.09 6.47
N GLU A 101 10.74 11.21 7.05
CA GLU A 101 11.95 10.60 6.57
C GLU A 101 12.67 9.92 7.71
N THR A 102 13.28 8.76 7.43
CA THR A 102 14.26 8.11 8.28
C THR A 102 15.61 8.29 7.61
N ILE A 103 16.49 9.05 8.23
CA ILE A 103 17.81 9.38 7.68
C ILE A 103 18.86 8.53 8.36
N VAL A 104 19.64 7.80 7.57
CA VAL A 104 20.81 7.03 8.01
C VAL A 104 22.06 7.72 7.46
N GLU A 105 23.05 8.00 8.29
CA GLU A 105 24.29 8.66 7.90
C GLU A 105 25.32 7.63 7.43
N GLY A 106 26.07 7.96 6.36
CA GLY A 106 27.21 7.19 5.89
C GLY A 106 26.88 6.19 4.75
N PHE A 107 27.71 6.21 3.71
CA PHE A 107 27.60 5.32 2.57
C PHE A 107 27.64 3.83 2.94
N GLU A 108 28.46 3.48 3.91
CA GLU A 108 28.63 2.11 4.43
C GLU A 108 27.35 1.50 4.99
N ASN A 109 26.38 2.33 5.39
CA ASN A 109 25.12 1.92 6.00
C ASN A 109 23.99 1.69 4.97
N ILE A 110 24.27 1.82 3.67
CA ILE A 110 23.28 1.54 2.61
C ILE A 110 22.69 0.13 2.71
N PRO A 111 23.50 -0.95 2.87
CA PRO A 111 22.93 -2.30 2.96
C PRO A 111 22.01 -2.47 4.18
N GLU A 112 22.39 -1.95 5.33
CA GLU A 112 21.58 -2.03 6.55
C GLU A 112 20.28 -1.24 6.42
N ALA A 113 20.32 -0.02 5.88
CA ALA A 113 19.14 0.78 5.59
C ALA A 113 18.20 0.08 4.62
N PHE A 114 18.74 -0.62 3.61
CA PHE A 114 17.94 -1.40 2.65
C PHE A 114 17.25 -2.58 3.32
N PHE A 115 17.94 -3.36 4.15
CA PHE A 115 17.33 -4.46 4.89
C PHE A 115 16.27 -3.96 5.88
N GLY A 116 16.48 -2.81 6.50
CA GLY A 116 15.51 -2.19 7.39
C GLY A 116 14.15 -1.91 6.75
N LEU A 117 14.09 -1.73 5.43
CA LEU A 117 12.80 -1.61 4.71
C LEU A 117 11.93 -2.86 4.82
N PHE A 118 12.54 -4.05 4.86
CA PHE A 118 11.82 -5.32 4.98
C PHE A 118 11.45 -5.63 6.43
N GLU A 119 12.18 -5.07 7.38
CA GLU A 119 11.93 -5.18 8.82
C GLU A 119 10.95 -4.11 9.34
N GLY A 120 10.65 -3.10 8.52
CA GLY A 120 9.75 -2.01 8.88
C GLY A 120 10.34 -1.06 9.93
N THR A 121 11.65 -0.90 9.96
CA THR A 121 12.35 -0.03 10.93
C THR A 121 12.22 1.46 10.59
N ASN A 122 11.84 1.79 9.34
CA ASN A 122 11.68 3.16 8.88
C ASN A 122 10.29 3.72 9.16
N THR A 123 10.23 5.01 9.42
CA THR A 123 9.00 5.81 9.38
C THR A 123 9.08 6.78 8.21
N GLY A 124 8.24 6.56 7.18
CA GLY A 124 8.29 7.32 5.95
C GLY A 124 9.44 6.90 5.02
N LYS A 125 10.01 7.83 4.28
CA LYS A 125 11.05 7.53 3.28
C LYS A 125 12.38 7.21 3.95
N MET A 126 12.97 6.05 3.68
CA MET A 126 14.34 5.72 4.04
C MET A 126 15.30 6.46 3.10
N ILE A 127 16.23 7.22 3.66
CA ILE A 127 17.25 7.98 2.94
C ILE A 127 18.61 7.70 3.58
N VAL A 128 19.62 7.42 2.76
CA VAL A 128 21.02 7.39 3.23
C VAL A 128 21.69 8.67 2.77
N LYS A 129 22.20 9.42 3.72
CA LYS A 129 22.97 10.64 3.47
C LYS A 129 24.45 10.28 3.38
N ILE A 130 25.06 10.61 2.26
CA ILE A 130 26.46 10.33 1.93
C ILE A 130 27.33 11.53 2.28
#